data_267622e0db1555cc59f6e4de1fd3c0fd
#
_entry.id   267622e0db1555cc59f6e4de1fd3c0fd
#
_cell.length_a   1.000
_cell.length_b   1.000
_cell.length_c   1.000
_cell.angle_alpha   90.00
_cell.angle_beta   90.00
_cell.angle_gamma   90.00
#
_symmetry.space_group_name_H-M   'P 1'
#
loop_
_entity.id
_entity.type
_entity.pdbx_description
1 polymer ?
#
loop_
_entity_poly.entity_id
_entity_poly.type
_entity_poly.pdbx_seq_one_letter_code
_entity_poly.pdbx_strand_id
1 'polypeptide(L)'
;MHMVDPKVIMYEAGKTDALDLASRAPGMDGTAIIAEEDHIPAWSEKADYTDLPVGIPVQDEGQVWLLLIPHNAAHYTGRPSKNRALWGLAHTTDPHKAKPWVSSYGTSGLYKIDECCTWPHPDGTTHVHRNKHDNNEFPPLTLNAEDRWEDLGEVSLWQ
;
A
#
# COMPACT_ATOMS: atom_id res chain seq x y z
N MET A 1 -19.23 -34.25 20.07
CA MET A 1 -18.90 -32.84 19.97
C MET A 1 -17.51 -32.69 19.30
N HIS A 2 -17.45 -32.05 18.15
CA HIS A 2 -16.18 -31.80 17.48
C HIS A 2 -15.44 -30.64 18.14
N MET A 3 -14.22 -30.90 18.59
CA MET A 3 -13.32 -29.82 18.97
C MET A 3 -12.64 -29.30 17.69
N VAL A 4 -12.87 -28.04 17.39
CA VAL A 4 -12.24 -27.39 16.23
C VAL A 4 -10.84 -26.95 16.62
N ASP A 5 -9.85 -27.24 15.77
CA ASP A 5 -8.47 -26.81 15.99
C ASP A 5 -8.41 -25.27 16.04
N PRO A 6 -7.85 -24.67 17.10
CA PRO A 6 -7.71 -23.21 17.19
C PRO A 6 -7.02 -22.57 16.00
N LYS A 7 -6.07 -23.25 15.34
CA LYS A 7 -5.40 -22.75 14.13
C LYS A 7 -6.37 -22.63 12.95
N VAL A 8 -7.31 -23.56 12.83
CA VAL A 8 -8.34 -23.53 11.79
C VAL A 8 -9.30 -22.37 12.04
N ILE A 9 -9.69 -22.13 13.30
CA ILE A 9 -10.54 -20.99 13.66
C ILE A 9 -9.86 -19.67 13.32
N MET A 10 -8.59 -19.51 13.64
CA MET A 10 -7.83 -18.29 13.35
C MET A 10 -7.67 -18.05 11.85
N TYR A 11 -7.42 -19.11 11.08
CA TYR A 11 -7.31 -19.01 9.62
C TYR A 11 -8.63 -18.58 8.99
N GLU A 12 -9.76 -19.17 9.40
CA GLU A 12 -11.07 -18.82 8.89
C GLU A 12 -11.47 -17.39 9.25
N ALA A 13 -11.14 -16.94 10.47
CA ALA A 13 -11.38 -15.56 10.90
C ALA A 13 -10.60 -14.56 10.06
N GLY A 14 -9.30 -14.84 9.80
CA GLY A 14 -8.47 -13.97 8.95
C GLY A 14 -8.97 -13.91 7.52
N LYS A 15 -9.46 -15.03 6.97
CA LYS A 15 -10.05 -15.08 5.64
C LYS A 15 -11.35 -14.27 5.59
N THR A 16 -12.17 -14.32 6.62
CA THR A 16 -13.42 -13.56 6.73
C THR A 16 -13.11 -12.06 6.77
N ASP A 17 -12.11 -11.63 7.55
CA ASP A 17 -11.70 -10.24 7.63
C ASP A 17 -11.19 -9.72 6.29
N ALA A 18 -10.41 -10.52 5.57
CA ALA A 18 -9.91 -10.17 4.24
C ALA A 18 -11.05 -10.03 3.22
N LEU A 19 -12.06 -10.91 3.25
CA LEU A 19 -13.23 -10.84 2.37
C LEU A 19 -14.10 -9.63 2.70
N ASP A 20 -14.28 -9.31 3.98
CA ASP A 20 -15.01 -8.12 4.42
C ASP A 20 -14.34 -6.85 3.92
N LEU A 21 -13.02 -6.73 4.10
CA LEU A 21 -12.26 -5.60 3.59
C LEU A 21 -12.37 -5.49 2.06
N ALA A 22 -12.21 -6.61 1.35
CA ALA A 22 -12.30 -6.63 -0.10
C ALA A 22 -13.66 -6.12 -0.62
N SER A 23 -14.75 -6.40 0.12
CA SER A 23 -16.07 -5.92 -0.25
C SER A 23 -16.26 -4.42 -0.07
N ARG A 24 -15.52 -3.80 0.86
CA ARG A 24 -15.61 -2.37 1.18
C ARG A 24 -14.55 -1.52 0.47
N ALA A 25 -13.40 -2.11 0.17
CA ALA A 25 -12.22 -1.41 -0.33
C ALA A 25 -12.46 -0.53 -1.57
N PRO A 26 -13.29 -0.92 -2.56
CA PRO A 26 -13.52 -0.08 -3.73
C PRO A 26 -14.05 1.33 -3.42
N GLY A 27 -14.68 1.54 -2.27
CA GLY A 27 -15.16 2.85 -1.83
C GLY A 27 -14.26 3.55 -0.82
N MET A 28 -13.10 2.98 -0.49
CA MET A 28 -12.18 3.49 0.53
C MET A 28 -10.98 4.18 -0.11
N ASP A 29 -10.45 5.22 0.55
CA ASP A 29 -9.17 5.82 0.15
C ASP A 29 -7.98 4.99 0.67
N GLY A 30 -6.77 5.35 0.23
CA GLY A 30 -5.56 4.64 0.62
C GLY A 30 -5.31 4.65 2.13
N THR A 31 -5.60 5.76 2.79
CA THR A 31 -5.43 5.88 4.25
C THR A 31 -6.33 4.90 4.99
N ALA A 32 -7.60 4.82 4.62
CA ALA A 32 -8.56 3.91 5.23
C ALA A 32 -8.19 2.43 4.98
N ILE A 33 -7.74 2.11 3.76
CA ILE A 33 -7.31 0.75 3.41
C ILE A 33 -6.06 0.35 4.20
N ILE A 34 -5.04 1.21 4.25
CA ILE A 34 -3.79 0.92 4.96
C ILE A 34 -4.02 0.82 6.47
N ALA A 35 -5.00 1.52 7.02
CA ALA A 35 -5.37 1.38 8.43
C ALA A 35 -5.79 -0.07 8.79
N GLU A 36 -6.25 -0.84 7.81
CA GLU A 36 -6.65 -2.24 7.98
C GLU A 36 -5.64 -3.20 7.32
N GLU A 37 -4.37 -2.81 7.20
CA GLU A 37 -3.36 -3.60 6.46
C GLU A 37 -3.16 -5.01 7.02
N ASP A 38 -3.43 -5.23 8.31
CA ASP A 38 -3.33 -6.56 8.91
C ASP A 38 -4.33 -7.56 8.29
N HIS A 39 -5.38 -7.07 7.64
CA HIS A 39 -6.40 -7.88 6.97
C HIS A 39 -6.18 -7.97 5.45
N ILE A 40 -5.11 -7.35 4.93
CA ILE A 40 -4.82 -7.36 3.48
C ILE A 40 -4.01 -8.61 3.15
N PRO A 41 -4.50 -9.47 2.24
CA PRO A 41 -3.75 -10.66 1.86
C PRO A 41 -2.51 -10.33 1.04
N ALA A 42 -1.51 -11.20 1.12
CA ALA A 42 -0.33 -11.09 0.28
C ALA A 42 -0.69 -11.36 -1.19
N TRP A 43 -0.06 -10.60 -2.09
CA TRP A 43 -0.13 -10.92 -3.51
C TRP A 43 0.44 -12.31 -3.78
N SER A 44 -0.14 -13.03 -4.74
CA SER A 44 0.35 -14.34 -5.16
C SER A 44 0.42 -14.43 -6.68
N GLU A 45 1.54 -14.94 -7.18
CA GLU A 45 1.71 -15.21 -8.62
C GLU A 45 0.78 -16.30 -9.15
N LYS A 46 0.18 -17.08 -8.24
CA LYS A 46 -0.75 -18.16 -8.56
C LYS A 46 -2.21 -17.76 -8.42
N ALA A 47 -2.48 -16.56 -7.94
CA ALA A 47 -3.85 -16.12 -7.71
C ALA A 47 -4.52 -15.64 -9.00
N ASP A 48 -5.81 -15.91 -9.08
CA ASP A 48 -6.67 -15.42 -10.15
C ASP A 48 -7.49 -14.25 -9.62
N TYR A 49 -7.19 -13.04 -10.11
CA TYR A 49 -7.87 -11.81 -9.72
C TYR A 49 -8.93 -11.38 -10.75
N THR A 50 -9.29 -12.26 -11.69
CA THR A 50 -10.20 -11.93 -12.81
C THR A 50 -11.59 -11.51 -12.34
N ASP A 51 -12.13 -12.18 -11.32
CA ASP A 51 -13.49 -11.94 -10.86
C ASP A 51 -13.57 -11.02 -9.64
N LEU A 52 -12.45 -10.38 -9.27
CA LEU A 52 -12.42 -9.46 -8.14
C LEU A 52 -12.70 -8.02 -8.58
N PRO A 53 -13.33 -7.21 -7.72
CA PRO A 53 -13.63 -5.83 -8.08
C PRO A 53 -12.36 -4.97 -8.13
N VAL A 54 -12.39 -3.97 -9.02
CA VAL A 54 -11.35 -2.94 -9.06
C VAL A 54 -11.27 -2.24 -7.70
N GLY A 55 -10.04 -2.06 -7.21
CA GLY A 55 -9.79 -1.39 -5.93
C GLY A 55 -9.54 -2.33 -4.76
N ILE A 56 -9.61 -3.66 -4.94
CA ILE A 56 -9.26 -4.58 -3.84
C ILE A 56 -7.75 -4.52 -3.58
N PRO A 57 -7.34 -4.59 -2.30
CA PRO A 57 -5.94 -4.47 -1.94
C PRO A 57 -5.23 -5.81 -1.85
N VAL A 58 -3.94 -5.79 -2.15
CA VAL A 58 -2.99 -6.87 -1.82
C VAL A 58 -1.74 -6.24 -1.22
N GLN A 59 -0.98 -7.02 -0.46
CA GLN A 59 0.32 -6.60 0.06
C GLN A 59 1.43 -7.29 -0.73
N ASP A 60 2.45 -6.53 -1.10
CA ASP A 60 3.67 -7.06 -1.71
C ASP A 60 4.83 -6.08 -1.54
N GLU A 61 5.99 -6.60 -1.20
CA GLU A 61 7.21 -5.81 -1.00
C GLU A 61 7.05 -4.65 0.00
N GLY A 62 6.26 -4.87 1.05
CA GLY A 62 6.02 -3.84 2.08
C GLY A 62 5.10 -2.70 1.64
N GLN A 63 4.46 -2.83 0.49
CA GLN A 63 3.52 -1.86 -0.05
C GLN A 63 2.12 -2.44 -0.14
N VAL A 64 1.13 -1.57 -0.24
CA VAL A 64 -0.26 -1.95 -0.50
C VAL A 64 -0.60 -1.55 -1.93
N TRP A 65 -1.04 -2.53 -2.72
CA TRP A 65 -1.38 -2.37 -4.13
C TRP A 65 -2.88 -2.58 -4.33
N LEU A 66 -3.47 -1.78 -5.20
CA LEU A 66 -4.90 -1.82 -5.50
C LEU A 66 -5.12 -2.35 -6.91
N LEU A 67 -6.02 -3.31 -7.07
CA LEU A 67 -6.33 -3.88 -8.37
C LEU A 67 -6.92 -2.82 -9.30
N LEU A 68 -6.27 -2.57 -10.44
CA LEU A 68 -6.75 -1.64 -11.47
C LEU A 68 -7.47 -2.37 -12.59
N ILE A 69 -6.89 -3.48 -13.06
CA ILE A 69 -7.44 -4.30 -14.13
C ILE A 69 -7.52 -5.74 -13.66
N PRO A 70 -8.72 -6.32 -13.51
CA PRO A 70 -8.87 -7.73 -13.14
C PRO A 70 -8.13 -8.62 -14.13
N HIS A 71 -7.38 -9.59 -13.59
CA HIS A 71 -6.52 -10.47 -14.37
C HIS A 71 -6.16 -11.71 -13.59
N ASN A 72 -5.65 -12.73 -14.30
CA ASN A 72 -5.05 -13.90 -13.67
C ASN A 72 -3.53 -13.69 -13.58
N ALA A 73 -2.98 -13.64 -12.36
CA ALA A 73 -1.55 -13.38 -12.14
C ALA A 73 -0.66 -14.41 -12.82
N ALA A 74 -1.12 -15.65 -12.99
CA ALA A 74 -0.36 -16.70 -13.69
C ALA A 74 -0.09 -16.36 -15.17
N HIS A 75 -0.85 -15.46 -15.78
CA HIS A 75 -0.69 -15.06 -17.18
C HIS A 75 0.27 -13.87 -17.35
N TYR A 76 0.81 -13.33 -16.27
CA TYR A 76 1.72 -12.18 -16.32
C TYR A 76 3.01 -12.49 -15.60
N THR A 77 4.10 -11.94 -16.10
CA THR A 77 5.41 -12.07 -15.46
C THR A 77 5.64 -10.94 -14.49
N GLY A 78 5.97 -11.27 -13.24
CA GLY A 78 6.36 -10.29 -12.24
C GLY A 78 5.20 -9.85 -11.34
N ARG A 79 5.60 -9.26 -10.22
CA ARG A 79 4.74 -8.81 -9.13
C ARG A 79 4.16 -7.41 -9.38
N PRO A 80 3.30 -6.88 -8.49
CA PRO A 80 2.68 -5.57 -8.69
C PRO A 80 3.62 -4.43 -9.05
N SER A 81 4.80 -4.37 -8.46
CA SER A 81 5.80 -3.33 -8.76
C SER A 81 6.32 -3.39 -10.21
N LYS A 82 6.14 -4.52 -10.89
CA LYS A 82 6.55 -4.73 -12.29
C LYS A 82 5.36 -4.69 -13.26
N ASN A 83 4.14 -4.56 -12.75
CA ASN A 83 2.90 -4.53 -13.54
C ASN A 83 2.03 -3.35 -13.13
N ARG A 84 2.58 -2.14 -13.22
CA ARG A 84 1.96 -0.91 -12.73
C ARG A 84 0.69 -0.52 -13.49
N ALA A 85 0.48 -1.05 -14.68
CA ALA A 85 -0.77 -0.89 -15.42
C ALA A 85 -1.92 -1.71 -14.81
N LEU A 86 -1.60 -2.79 -14.11
CA LEU A 86 -2.57 -3.70 -13.48
C LEU A 86 -2.82 -3.36 -12.01
N TRP A 87 -1.85 -2.71 -11.35
CA TRP A 87 -1.86 -2.43 -9.92
C TRP A 87 -1.52 -0.98 -9.64
N GLY A 88 -2.40 -0.31 -8.90
CA GLY A 88 -2.16 1.04 -8.37
C GLY A 88 -1.52 0.97 -6.98
N LEU A 89 -0.75 1.99 -6.63
CA LEU A 89 -0.10 2.08 -5.33
C LEU A 89 -0.97 2.90 -4.37
N ALA A 90 -1.24 2.35 -3.18
CA ALA A 90 -1.95 3.06 -2.12
C ALA A 90 -0.97 3.87 -1.27
N HIS A 91 -1.37 5.07 -0.87
CA HIS A 91 -0.65 5.93 0.07
C HIS A 91 -1.51 6.24 1.29
N THR A 92 -0.88 6.70 2.36
CA THR A 92 -1.57 7.04 3.61
C THR A 92 -1.20 8.43 4.10
N THR A 93 -2.15 9.11 4.71
CA THR A 93 -1.91 10.35 5.43
C THR A 93 -1.48 10.11 6.88
N ASP A 94 -1.45 8.85 7.33
CA ASP A 94 -1.05 8.48 8.68
C ASP A 94 0.47 8.30 8.76
N PRO A 95 1.21 9.17 9.47
CA PRO A 95 2.67 9.03 9.59
C PRO A 95 3.11 7.72 10.24
N HIS A 96 2.29 7.13 11.12
CA HIS A 96 2.58 5.86 11.78
C HIS A 96 2.58 4.67 10.82
N LYS A 97 1.94 4.82 9.67
CA LYS A 97 1.79 3.78 8.66
C LYS A 97 2.53 4.10 7.37
N ALA A 98 3.33 5.16 7.37
CA ALA A 98 4.08 5.58 6.18
C ALA A 98 4.97 4.46 5.66
N LYS A 99 5.00 4.32 4.34
CA LYS A 99 5.78 3.29 3.64
C LYS A 99 6.87 3.93 2.81
N PRO A 100 7.93 3.18 2.46
CA PRO A 100 8.98 3.72 1.61
C PRO A 100 8.43 4.35 0.32
N TRP A 101 9.02 5.48 -0.06
CA TRP A 101 8.64 6.16 -1.29
C TRP A 101 8.80 5.27 -2.51
N VAL A 102 7.83 5.31 -3.40
CA VAL A 102 7.87 4.60 -4.69
C VAL A 102 7.50 5.59 -5.78
N SER A 103 8.20 5.51 -6.91
CA SER A 103 7.92 6.37 -8.05
C SER A 103 6.52 6.13 -8.61
N SER A 104 5.91 7.18 -9.15
CA SER A 104 4.64 7.06 -9.86
C SER A 104 4.84 6.37 -11.21
N TYR A 105 3.75 5.84 -11.73
CA TYR A 105 3.64 5.33 -13.09
C TYR A 105 2.65 6.22 -13.84
N GLY A 106 3.17 7.18 -14.59
CA GLY A 106 2.34 8.24 -15.15
C GLY A 106 1.61 9.01 -14.05
N THR A 107 0.29 9.04 -14.10
CA THR A 107 -0.55 9.66 -13.07
C THR A 107 -0.94 8.69 -11.94
N SER A 108 -0.60 7.42 -12.08
CA SER A 108 -0.88 6.42 -11.05
C SER A 108 0.20 6.45 -9.96
N GLY A 109 -0.22 6.54 -8.71
CA GLY A 109 0.68 6.51 -7.56
C GLY A 109 1.35 7.84 -7.24
N LEU A 110 0.87 8.96 -7.78
CA LEU A 110 1.30 10.29 -7.36
C LEU A 110 0.91 10.52 -5.90
N TYR A 111 1.77 11.20 -5.16
CA TYR A 111 1.47 11.59 -3.78
C TYR A 111 0.55 12.81 -3.77
N LYS A 112 -0.54 12.71 -3.03
CA LYS A 112 -1.47 13.80 -2.81
C LYS A 112 -1.13 14.55 -1.53
N ILE A 113 -1.72 15.73 -1.33
CA ILE A 113 -1.51 16.53 -0.13
C ILE A 113 -1.75 15.69 1.12
N ASP A 114 -0.85 15.80 2.09
CA ASP A 114 -0.83 15.13 3.39
C ASP A 114 -0.45 13.65 3.36
N GLU A 115 -0.30 13.03 2.20
CA GLU A 115 0.19 11.66 2.13
C GLU A 115 1.65 11.58 2.52
N CYS A 116 2.00 10.53 3.28
CA CYS A 116 3.31 10.35 3.89
C CYS A 116 4.10 9.21 3.25
N CYS A 117 5.41 9.34 3.26
CA CYS A 117 6.34 8.27 2.90
C CYS A 117 7.52 8.26 3.86
N THR A 118 8.32 7.20 3.79
CA THR A 118 9.63 7.18 4.45
C THR A 118 10.73 7.37 3.41
N TRP A 119 11.82 8.00 3.83
CA TRP A 119 12.97 8.27 2.97
C TRP A 119 14.27 8.26 3.76
N PRO A 120 15.34 7.63 3.24
CA PRO A 120 16.63 7.59 3.93
C PRO A 120 17.35 8.95 3.86
N HIS A 121 17.98 9.31 4.96
CA HIS A 121 18.78 10.53 5.06
C HIS A 121 20.29 10.23 4.97
N PRO A 122 21.13 11.23 4.61
CA PRO A 122 22.56 11.02 4.46
C PRO A 122 23.26 10.57 5.75
N ASP A 123 22.69 10.86 6.93
CA ASP A 123 23.24 10.45 8.23
C ASP A 123 22.95 8.99 8.58
N GLY A 124 22.27 8.25 7.69
CA GLY A 124 21.92 6.85 7.89
C GLY A 124 20.58 6.61 8.59
N THR A 125 19.88 7.67 9.00
CA THR A 125 18.52 7.55 9.56
C THR A 125 17.49 7.57 8.46
N THR A 126 16.30 7.02 8.76
CA THR A 126 15.13 7.11 7.87
C THR A 126 14.09 8.00 8.54
N HIS A 127 13.55 8.93 7.79
CA HIS A 127 12.54 9.88 8.29
C HIS A 127 11.19 9.66 7.62
N VAL A 128 10.14 10.06 8.32
CA VAL A 128 8.80 10.19 7.76
C VAL A 128 8.67 11.58 7.16
N HIS A 129 8.16 11.66 5.94
CA HIS A 129 7.91 12.92 5.24
C HIS A 129 6.44 13.01 4.85
N ARG A 130 5.86 14.21 5.02
CA ARG A 130 4.48 14.51 4.61
C ARG A 130 4.51 15.34 3.34
N ASN A 131 3.76 14.93 2.34
CA ASN A 131 3.64 15.66 1.09
C ASN A 131 2.81 16.93 1.27
N LYS A 132 3.34 18.05 0.79
CA LYS A 132 2.71 19.37 0.87
C LYS A 132 2.22 19.89 -0.49
N HIS A 133 2.44 19.09 -1.55
CA HIS A 133 2.15 19.51 -2.91
C HIS A 133 1.28 18.45 -3.62
N ASP A 134 0.15 18.84 -4.17
CA ASP A 134 -0.73 17.88 -4.84
C ASP A 134 -0.07 17.29 -6.10
N ASN A 135 -0.35 16.03 -6.36
CA ASN A 135 0.19 15.28 -7.51
C ASN A 135 1.72 15.31 -7.58
N ASN A 136 2.37 15.08 -6.45
CA ASN A 136 3.83 15.12 -6.35
C ASN A 136 4.47 13.80 -6.82
N GLU A 137 5.34 13.90 -7.81
CA GLU A 137 6.11 12.78 -8.35
C GLU A 137 7.55 12.71 -7.82
N PHE A 138 8.00 13.71 -7.07
CA PHE A 138 9.38 13.82 -6.62
C PHE A 138 9.58 13.22 -5.23
N PRO A 139 10.68 12.47 -5.01
CA PRO A 139 11.00 11.98 -3.67
C PRO A 139 11.51 13.10 -2.76
N PRO A 140 11.49 12.88 -1.43
CA PRO A 140 12.11 13.82 -0.49
C PRO A 140 13.61 14.02 -0.76
N LEU A 141 14.15 15.15 -0.29
CA LEU A 141 15.57 15.49 -0.34
C LEU A 141 16.17 15.57 -1.75
N THR A 142 15.33 15.77 -2.75
CA THR A 142 15.80 16.03 -4.12
C THR A 142 15.69 17.51 -4.44
N LEU A 143 16.22 17.91 -5.60
CA LEU A 143 16.14 19.30 -6.05
C LEU A 143 14.67 19.73 -6.07
N ASN A 144 14.36 20.86 -5.43
CA ASN A 144 13.02 21.41 -5.25
C ASN A 144 12.12 20.61 -4.30
N ALA A 145 12.64 19.59 -3.60
CA ALA A 145 11.84 18.80 -2.67
C ALA A 145 11.53 19.53 -1.36
N GLU A 146 12.34 20.53 -0.98
CA GLU A 146 12.13 21.28 0.26
C GLU A 146 10.76 21.95 0.33
N ASP A 147 10.24 22.41 -0.81
CA ASP A 147 8.93 23.03 -0.90
C ASP A 147 7.79 22.00 -1.02
N ARG A 148 8.11 20.73 -1.25
CA ARG A 148 7.14 19.68 -1.52
C ARG A 148 6.91 18.74 -0.35
N TRP A 149 7.92 18.55 0.49
CA TRP A 149 7.87 17.60 1.59
C TRP A 149 8.21 18.27 2.92
N GLU A 150 7.45 17.93 3.95
CA GLU A 150 7.73 18.30 5.33
C GLU A 150 8.38 17.13 6.05
N ASP A 151 9.55 17.32 6.63
CA ASP A 151 10.22 16.30 7.43
C ASP A 151 9.56 16.20 8.81
N LEU A 152 8.99 15.05 9.12
CA LEU A 152 8.32 14.78 10.39
C LEU A 152 9.25 14.11 11.42
N GLY A 153 10.54 13.95 11.10
CA GLY A 153 11.50 13.32 11.98
C GLY A 153 11.70 11.83 11.73
N GLU A 154 12.58 11.24 12.52
CA GLU A 154 12.95 9.85 12.36
C GLU A 154 11.74 8.90 12.53
N VAL A 155 11.76 7.79 11.80
CA VAL A 155 10.72 6.75 11.84
C VAL A 155 10.49 6.27 13.28
N SER A 156 11.53 6.21 14.12
CA SER A 156 11.41 5.80 15.53
C SER A 156 10.42 6.64 16.34
N LEU A 157 10.19 7.90 15.96
CA LEU A 157 9.23 8.78 16.62
C LEU A 157 7.77 8.38 16.32
N TRP A 158 7.55 7.55 15.30
CA TRP A 158 6.23 7.20 14.80
C TRP A 158 5.88 5.72 14.99
N GLN A 159 6.77 4.97 15.63
CA GLN A 159 6.55 3.55 15.94
C GLN A 159 5.80 3.34 17.26
#